data_544617b523bd44657a55cad831f47a4b
#
_entry.id   544617b523bd44657a55cad831f47a4b
#
_cell.length_a   1.000
_cell.length_b   1.000
_cell.length_c   1.000
_cell.angle_alpha   90.00
_cell.angle_beta   90.00
_cell.angle_gamma   90.00
#
_symmetry.space_group_name_H-M   'P 1'
#
loop_
_entity.id
_entity.type
_entity.pdbx_description
1 polymer ?
#
loop_
_entity_poly.entity_id
_entity_poly.type
_entity_poly.pdbx_seq_one_letter_code
_entity_poly.pdbx_strand_id
1 'polypeptide(L)'
;MICQRPAHKARGLLWEFVGGKVEPGETKEQALIRECREELAVTLAVGEVFMDVVHEYPDLTVHLTLFNAIIAEGEPQKLEHNDIRWITPREIPQYDFCPADEEILRRITETYLR
;
A
#
# COMPACT_ATOMS: atom_id res chain seq x y z
N MET A 1 0.90 6.39 4.48
CA MET A 1 0.71 5.32 5.50
C MET A 1 1.26 4.02 4.97
N ILE A 2 1.91 3.26 5.82
CA ILE A 2 2.43 1.93 5.50
C ILE A 2 1.85 0.91 6.46
N CYS A 3 1.78 -0.34 6.00
CA CYS A 3 1.20 -1.45 6.74
C CYS A 3 2.17 -2.61 6.80
N GLN A 4 2.25 -3.27 7.95
CA GLN A 4 3.11 -4.43 8.13
C GLN A 4 2.30 -5.72 7.93
N ARG A 5 2.78 -6.57 7.04
CA ARG A 5 2.12 -7.85 6.75
C ARG A 5 2.15 -8.78 7.97
N PRO A 6 1.07 -9.55 8.21
CA PRO A 6 1.07 -10.54 9.30
C PRO A 6 2.19 -11.57 9.11
N ALA A 7 2.73 -12.07 10.23
CA ALA A 7 3.85 -13.01 10.21
C ALA A 7 3.55 -14.32 9.46
N HIS A 8 2.28 -14.75 9.44
CA HIS A 8 1.90 -16.02 8.81
C HIS A 8 1.72 -15.96 7.30
N LYS A 9 1.70 -14.77 6.71
CA LYS A 9 1.56 -14.61 5.26
C LYS A 9 2.91 -14.64 4.55
N ALA A 10 2.88 -14.90 3.23
CA ALA A 10 4.07 -14.74 2.40
C ALA A 10 4.63 -13.33 2.56
N ARG A 11 5.96 -13.20 2.62
CA ARG A 11 6.63 -11.92 2.89
C ARG A 11 6.19 -11.30 4.22
N GLY A 12 5.93 -12.15 5.22
CA GLY A 12 5.47 -11.74 6.55
C GLY A 12 6.39 -10.77 7.24
N LEU A 13 5.81 -9.85 8.01
CA LEU A 13 6.47 -8.77 8.76
C LEU A 13 7.19 -7.72 7.90
N LEU A 14 7.15 -7.82 6.57
CA LEU A 14 7.60 -6.75 5.69
C LEU A 14 6.52 -5.69 5.60
N TRP A 15 6.94 -4.47 5.34
CA TRP A 15 6.04 -3.33 5.18
C TRP A 15 5.59 -3.18 3.73
N GLU A 16 4.41 -2.63 3.53
CA GLU A 16 3.80 -2.42 2.22
C GLU A 16 2.82 -1.26 2.27
N PHE A 17 2.37 -0.83 1.10
CA PHE A 17 1.22 0.07 1.00
C PHE A 17 -0.06 -0.76 1.09
N VAL A 18 -1.11 -0.17 1.66
CA VAL A 18 -2.39 -0.86 1.79
C VAL A 18 -3.04 -1.04 0.41
N GLY A 19 -3.68 -2.16 0.22
CA GLY A 19 -4.40 -2.48 -1.00
C GLY A 19 -4.61 -3.96 -1.15
N GLY A 20 -5.17 -4.35 -2.28
CA GLY A 20 -5.44 -5.75 -2.57
C GLY A 20 -5.83 -5.96 -4.01
N LYS A 21 -6.38 -7.11 -4.29
CA LYS A 21 -6.75 -7.51 -5.65
C LYS A 21 -7.99 -6.80 -6.12
N VAL A 22 -7.97 -6.40 -7.40
CA VAL A 22 -9.17 -5.91 -8.08
C VAL A 22 -10.07 -7.11 -8.39
N GLU A 23 -11.32 -7.06 -7.94
CA GLU A 23 -12.30 -8.11 -8.20
C GLU A 23 -13.04 -7.85 -9.52
N PRO A 24 -13.66 -8.91 -10.12
CA PRO A 24 -14.44 -8.73 -11.35
C PRO A 24 -15.51 -7.66 -11.18
N GLY A 25 -15.58 -6.74 -12.13
CA GLY A 25 -16.55 -5.64 -12.11
C GLY A 25 -16.13 -4.43 -11.31
N GLU A 26 -14.97 -4.47 -10.64
CA GLU A 26 -14.44 -3.29 -9.94
C GLU A 26 -13.44 -2.52 -10.80
N THR A 27 -13.41 -1.20 -10.62
CA THR A 27 -12.27 -0.39 -11.07
C THR A 27 -11.15 -0.52 -10.02
N LYS A 28 -9.95 -0.10 -10.39
CA LYS A 28 -8.82 -0.06 -9.44
C LYS A 28 -9.11 0.84 -8.25
N GLU A 29 -9.76 1.98 -8.49
CA GLU A 29 -10.17 2.92 -7.43
C GLU A 29 -11.18 2.29 -6.48
N GLN A 30 -12.18 1.60 -7.02
CA GLN A 30 -13.19 0.90 -6.21
C GLN A 30 -12.57 -0.20 -5.36
N ALA A 31 -11.61 -0.95 -5.92
CA ALA A 31 -10.90 -1.98 -5.20
C ALA A 31 -10.13 -1.40 -4.01
N LEU A 32 -9.42 -0.29 -4.21
CA LEU A 32 -8.68 0.37 -3.14
C LEU A 32 -9.62 0.87 -2.04
N ILE A 33 -10.73 1.49 -2.40
CA ILE A 33 -11.73 1.96 -1.43
C ILE A 33 -12.28 0.79 -0.61
N ARG A 34 -12.63 -0.31 -1.27
CA ARG A 34 -13.14 -1.51 -0.59
C ARG A 34 -12.10 -2.12 0.35
N GLU A 35 -10.88 -2.31 -0.12
CA GLU A 35 -9.80 -2.91 0.68
C GLU A 35 -9.48 -2.06 1.91
N CYS A 36 -9.42 -0.75 1.77
CA CYS A 36 -9.17 0.12 2.91
C CYS A 36 -10.29 0.10 3.94
N ARG A 37 -11.54 -0.05 3.49
CA ARG A 37 -12.66 -0.21 4.40
C ARG A 37 -12.58 -1.53 5.14
N GLU A 38 -12.27 -2.61 4.45
CA GLU A 38 -12.16 -3.95 5.05
C GLU A 38 -10.95 -4.07 5.98
N GLU A 39 -9.83 -3.54 5.59
CA GLU A 39 -8.57 -3.73 6.31
C GLU A 39 -8.29 -2.68 7.38
N LEU A 40 -8.79 -1.46 7.21
CA LEU A 40 -8.47 -0.31 8.06
C LEU A 40 -9.68 0.39 8.65
N ALA A 41 -10.89 0.03 8.26
CA ALA A 41 -12.15 0.68 8.68
C ALA A 41 -12.19 2.17 8.33
N VAL A 42 -11.64 2.57 7.19
CA VAL A 42 -11.66 3.96 6.72
C VAL A 42 -12.30 4.08 5.34
N THR A 43 -12.84 5.26 5.06
CA THR A 43 -13.33 5.63 3.72
C THR A 43 -12.31 6.55 3.06
N LEU A 44 -11.81 6.14 1.88
CA LEU A 44 -10.86 6.96 1.13
C LEU A 44 -11.56 7.85 0.12
N ALA A 45 -10.97 9.02 -0.11
CA ALA A 45 -11.17 9.81 -1.31
C ALA A 45 -9.93 9.60 -2.19
N VAL A 46 -10.11 8.89 -3.30
CA VAL A 46 -9.01 8.50 -4.19
C VAL A 46 -8.75 9.59 -5.22
N GLY A 47 -7.50 10.01 -5.33
CA GLY A 47 -7.04 11.00 -6.29
C GLY A 47 -6.41 10.38 -7.53
N GLU A 48 -5.35 11.02 -8.02
CA GLU A 48 -4.67 10.59 -9.24
C GLU A 48 -3.75 9.39 -9.01
N VAL A 49 -3.50 8.64 -10.08
CA VAL A 49 -2.47 7.59 -10.07
C VAL A 49 -1.11 8.24 -9.86
N PHE A 50 -0.39 7.77 -8.85
CA PHE A 50 0.98 8.19 -8.63
C PHE A 50 1.95 7.40 -9.51
N MET A 51 1.75 6.08 -9.59
CA MET A 51 2.66 5.19 -10.30
C MET A 51 2.04 3.81 -10.52
N ASP A 52 2.44 3.15 -11.61
CA ASP A 52 2.18 1.74 -11.87
C ASP A 52 3.51 0.99 -11.87
N VAL A 53 3.53 -0.22 -11.32
CA VAL A 53 4.71 -1.08 -11.36
C VAL A 53 4.30 -2.54 -11.51
N VAL A 54 5.11 -3.31 -12.24
CA VAL A 54 4.99 -4.77 -12.34
C VAL A 54 6.23 -5.39 -11.72
N HIS A 55 6.04 -6.30 -10.78
CA HIS A 55 7.13 -6.99 -10.12
C HIS A 55 6.92 -8.50 -10.16
N GLU A 56 7.95 -9.23 -10.57
CA GLU A 56 7.90 -10.70 -10.62
C GLU A 56 8.58 -11.28 -9.38
N TYR A 57 7.78 -11.99 -8.57
CA TYR A 57 8.29 -12.84 -7.51
C TYR A 57 8.41 -14.26 -8.05
N PRO A 58 9.20 -15.14 -7.40
CA PRO A 58 9.27 -16.55 -7.82
C PRO A 58 7.91 -17.26 -7.79
N ASP A 59 7.01 -16.85 -6.90
CA ASP A 59 5.72 -17.50 -6.70
C ASP A 59 4.56 -16.81 -7.45
N LEU A 60 4.73 -15.54 -7.87
CA LEU A 60 3.68 -14.80 -8.58
C LEU A 60 4.19 -13.50 -9.18
N THR A 61 3.43 -12.96 -10.15
CA THR A 61 3.67 -11.62 -10.70
C THR A 61 2.66 -10.66 -10.09
N VAL A 62 3.14 -9.52 -9.62
CA VAL A 62 2.31 -8.48 -8.97
C VAL A 62 2.29 -7.24 -9.85
N HIS A 63 1.09 -6.76 -10.15
CA HIS A 63 0.90 -5.46 -10.81
C HIS A 63 0.30 -4.50 -9.77
N LEU A 64 1.05 -3.47 -9.41
CA LEU A 64 0.64 -2.48 -8.42
C LEU A 64 0.33 -1.14 -9.07
N THR A 65 -0.86 -0.60 -8.76
CA THR A 65 -1.19 0.77 -9.10
C THR A 65 -1.28 1.56 -7.79
N LEU A 66 -0.41 2.55 -7.63
CA LEU A 66 -0.38 3.39 -6.44
C LEU A 66 -1.12 4.70 -6.71
N PHE A 67 -2.08 5.01 -5.85
CA PHE A 67 -2.87 6.24 -5.96
C PHE A 67 -2.50 7.23 -4.87
N ASN A 68 -2.60 8.51 -5.20
CA ASN A 68 -2.69 9.56 -4.20
C ASN A 68 -4.10 9.53 -3.62
N ALA A 69 -4.23 9.54 -2.30
CA ALA A 69 -5.52 9.45 -1.64
C ALA A 69 -5.48 10.14 -0.28
N ILE A 70 -6.65 10.50 0.22
CA ILE A 70 -6.83 10.99 1.58
C ILE A 70 -7.89 10.16 2.29
N ILE A 71 -7.82 10.12 3.60
CA ILE A 71 -8.87 9.50 4.42
C ILE A 71 -9.99 10.53 4.58
N ALA A 72 -11.15 10.25 3.98
CA ALA A 72 -12.32 11.13 4.07
C ALA A 72 -13.09 10.91 5.37
N GLU A 73 -13.15 9.67 5.87
CA GLU A 73 -13.85 9.31 7.09
C GLU A 73 -13.15 8.18 7.84
N GLY A 74 -13.20 8.22 9.16
CA GLY A 74 -12.70 7.17 10.04
C GLY A 74 -11.24 7.33 10.43
N GLU A 75 -10.82 6.53 11.40
CA GLU A 75 -9.44 6.43 11.84
C GLU A 75 -8.91 5.03 11.53
N PRO A 76 -7.70 4.89 10.95
CA PRO A 76 -7.17 3.59 10.58
C PRO A 76 -7.05 2.64 11.77
N GLN A 77 -7.53 1.41 11.58
CA GLN A 77 -7.46 0.33 12.57
C GLN A 77 -6.73 -0.86 11.99
N LYS A 78 -5.99 -1.59 12.82
CA LYS A 78 -5.26 -2.79 12.41
C LYS A 78 -6.18 -4.01 12.41
N LEU A 79 -7.09 -4.08 11.45
CA LEU A 79 -8.03 -5.19 11.35
C LEU A 79 -7.39 -6.45 10.76
N GLU A 80 -6.41 -6.30 9.87
CA GLU A 80 -5.74 -7.42 9.20
C GLU A 80 -4.22 -7.34 9.22
N HIS A 81 -3.64 -6.16 9.44
CA HIS A 81 -2.19 -5.98 9.46
C HIS A 81 -1.63 -6.15 10.86
N ASN A 82 -0.36 -6.53 10.94
CA ASN A 82 0.35 -6.62 12.22
C ASN A 82 0.57 -5.23 12.83
N ASP A 83 0.86 -4.23 12.00
CA ASP A 83 1.03 -2.85 12.41
C ASP A 83 0.72 -1.89 11.28
N ILE A 84 0.44 -0.64 11.60
CA ILE A 84 0.28 0.47 10.64
C ILE A 84 1.05 1.67 11.15
N ARG A 85 1.63 2.45 10.23
CA ARG A 85 2.42 3.64 10.57
C ARG A 85 2.19 4.76 9.56
N TRP A 86 2.15 5.98 10.08
CA TRP A 86 2.28 7.18 9.27
C TRP A 86 3.75 7.56 9.25
N ILE A 87 4.36 7.65 8.07
CA ILE A 87 5.75 8.02 7.93
C ILE A 87 5.93 9.11 6.88
N THR A 88 7.05 9.82 6.99
CA THR A 88 7.50 10.74 5.95
C THR A 88 8.49 10.01 5.02
N PRO A 89 8.77 10.55 3.82
CA PRO A 89 9.77 9.94 2.94
C PRO A 89 11.15 9.77 3.57
N ARG A 90 11.54 10.63 4.52
CA ARG A 90 12.84 10.51 5.21
C ARG A 90 12.94 9.28 6.09
N GLU A 91 11.80 8.75 6.54
CA GLU A 91 11.76 7.61 7.44
C GLU A 91 11.77 6.26 6.69
N ILE A 92 11.61 6.27 5.36
CA ILE A 92 11.59 5.05 4.54
C ILE A 92 12.73 4.08 4.86
N PRO A 93 14.01 4.53 4.98
CA PRO A 93 15.12 3.60 5.26
C PRO A 93 15.04 2.88 6.60
N GLN A 94 14.14 3.30 7.50
CA GLN A 94 13.98 2.67 8.82
C GLN A 94 13.11 1.41 8.77
N TYR A 95 12.51 1.09 7.62
CA TYR A 95 11.55 0.00 7.47
C TYR A 95 11.97 -0.96 6.37
N ASP A 96 11.70 -2.27 6.58
CA ASP A 96 11.95 -3.29 5.57
C ASP A 96 10.68 -3.49 4.74
N PHE A 97 10.73 -3.08 3.50
CA PHE A 97 9.58 -3.15 2.60
C PHE A 97 9.58 -4.41 1.73
N CYS A 98 8.39 -4.78 1.24
CA CYS A 98 8.27 -5.82 0.23
C CYS A 98 9.04 -5.41 -1.03
N PRO A 99 9.75 -6.34 -1.69
CA PRO A 99 10.52 -6.03 -2.91
C PRO A 99 9.71 -5.36 -4.02
N ALA A 100 8.41 -5.70 -4.15
CA ALA A 100 7.54 -5.07 -5.14
C ALA A 100 7.39 -3.56 -4.96
N ASP A 101 7.65 -3.04 -3.76
CA ASP A 101 7.49 -1.62 -3.45
C ASP A 101 8.77 -0.80 -3.66
N GLU A 102 9.90 -1.42 -3.92
CA GLU A 102 11.19 -0.73 -4.04
C GLU A 102 11.19 0.41 -5.06
N GLU A 103 10.64 0.17 -6.23
CA GLU A 103 10.58 1.16 -7.29
C GLU A 103 9.69 2.36 -6.91
N ILE A 104 8.58 2.06 -6.23
CA ILE A 104 7.65 3.08 -5.71
C ILE A 104 8.36 3.94 -4.67
N LEU A 105 9.08 3.31 -3.74
CA LEU A 105 9.83 4.01 -2.69
C LEU A 105 10.90 4.92 -3.26
N ARG A 106 11.60 4.47 -4.29
CA ARG A 106 12.60 5.27 -4.99
C ARG A 106 11.95 6.51 -5.64
N ARG A 107 10.81 6.34 -6.30
CA ARG A 107 10.08 7.45 -6.91
C ARG A 107 9.61 8.46 -5.87
N ILE A 108 9.12 7.99 -4.73
CA ILE A 108 8.70 8.87 -3.63
C ILE A 108 9.90 9.67 -3.12
N THR A 109 11.03 9.01 -2.91
CA THR A 109 12.24 9.67 -2.45
C THR A 109 12.72 10.73 -3.44
N GLU A 110 12.75 10.41 -4.73
CA GLU A 110 13.14 11.35 -5.77
C GLU A 110 12.21 12.55 -5.87
N THR A 111 10.92 12.33 -5.64
CA THR A 111 9.91 13.38 -5.75
C THR A 111 9.93 14.34 -4.57
N TYR A 112 10.09 13.83 -3.35
CA TYR A 112 9.88 14.59 -2.11
C TYR A 112 11.16 14.93 -1.34
N LEU A 113 12.29 14.32 -1.66
CA LEU A 113 13.57 14.55 -0.95
C LEU A 113 14.67 15.13 -1.85
N ARG A 114 14.28 15.91 -2.82
CA ARG A 114 15.25 16.61 -3.66
C ARG A 114 16.02 17.65 -2.90
#